data_cca9daf1beac46f61202c1a882358586
#
_entry.id   cca9daf1beac46f61202c1a882358586
#
_cell.length_a   1.000
_cell.length_b   1.000
_cell.length_c   1.000
_cell.angle_alpha   90.00
_cell.angle_beta   90.00
_cell.angle_gamma   90.00
#
_symmetry.space_group_name_H-M   'P 1'
#
loop_
_entity.id
_entity.type
_entity.pdbx_description
1 polymer ?
#
loop_
_entity_poly.entity_id
_entity_poly.type
_entity_poly.pdbx_seq_one_letter_code
_entity_poly.pdbx_strand_id
1 'polypeptide(L)'
;MNWNPFRKKDVTESVDPLDVKLSRLKPGYVLDYDLKTWQVSAHHHYDYDGKRSDEWELSASDEVVYLECSEDDGFTFTLTRKIRISELNADIPIFIGENEDPPDEILHKGITYEADSSSVGRFFKNGEGTGDEFIVWDYFDESEKRTLSIEQWSDDRFEASLGEIVEDYQFSRILPGAVTEAR
;
A
#
# COMPACT_ATOMS: atom_id res chain seq x y z
N MET A 1 -48.95 6.90 25.49
CA MET A 1 -48.08 5.76 25.09
C MET A 1 -47.92 5.79 23.58
N ASN A 2 -46.81 6.32 23.06
CA ASN A 2 -46.52 6.33 21.64
C ASN A 2 -45.54 5.21 21.34
N TRP A 3 -46.05 4.14 20.78
CA TRP A 3 -45.25 3.04 20.22
C TRP A 3 -44.84 3.40 18.79
N ASN A 4 -43.55 3.59 18.56
CA ASN A 4 -42.97 3.83 17.22
C ASN A 4 -42.44 2.51 16.67
N PRO A 5 -43.11 1.87 15.68
CA PRO A 5 -42.71 0.56 15.15
C PRO A 5 -41.60 0.60 14.05
N PHE A 6 -41.03 1.77 13.78
CA PHE A 6 -40.03 1.94 12.72
C PHE A 6 -38.65 2.26 13.29
N ARG A 7 -38.17 1.51 14.27
CA ARG A 7 -36.77 1.50 14.59
C ARG A 7 -36.08 0.68 13.49
N LYS A 8 -35.47 1.35 12.49
CA LYS A 8 -34.53 0.70 11.57
C LYS A 8 -33.50 -0.02 12.44
N LYS A 9 -33.50 -1.35 12.39
CA LYS A 9 -32.35 -2.14 12.80
C LYS A 9 -31.25 -1.75 11.82
N ASP A 10 -30.16 -1.20 12.32
CA ASP A 10 -28.89 -1.20 11.60
C ASP A 10 -28.59 -2.66 11.31
N VAL A 11 -28.77 -3.03 10.05
CA VAL A 11 -28.31 -4.31 9.52
C VAL A 11 -26.79 -4.12 9.41
N THR A 12 -26.11 -4.45 10.48
CA THR A 12 -24.70 -4.81 10.37
C THR A 12 -24.69 -5.98 9.40
N GLU A 13 -24.31 -5.76 8.17
CA GLU A 13 -24.01 -6.85 7.24
C GLU A 13 -23.01 -7.75 7.95
N SER A 14 -23.47 -8.90 8.39
CA SER A 14 -22.60 -9.95 8.89
C SER A 14 -21.85 -10.48 7.67
N VAL A 15 -20.69 -9.88 7.38
CA VAL A 15 -19.73 -10.43 6.44
C VAL A 15 -19.42 -11.83 6.93
N ASP A 16 -19.71 -12.84 6.11
CA ASP A 16 -19.29 -14.20 6.42
C ASP A 16 -17.76 -14.18 6.62
N PRO A 17 -17.25 -14.53 7.81
CA PRO A 17 -15.82 -14.49 8.07
C PRO A 17 -15.00 -15.33 7.09
N LEU A 18 -15.64 -16.23 6.35
CA LEU A 18 -15.02 -17.11 5.37
C LEU A 18 -14.97 -16.52 3.96
N ASP A 19 -15.55 -15.34 3.72
CA ASP A 19 -15.62 -14.71 2.39
C ASP A 19 -15.08 -13.27 2.38
N VAL A 20 -14.09 -12.98 3.22
CA VAL A 20 -13.45 -11.67 3.21
C VAL A 20 -12.42 -11.60 2.10
N LYS A 21 -12.68 -10.71 1.12
CA LYS A 21 -11.75 -10.45 0.02
C LYS A 21 -10.56 -9.60 0.47
N LEU A 22 -9.38 -9.88 -0.10
CA LEU A 22 -8.16 -9.12 0.16
C LEU A 22 -8.32 -7.62 -0.12
N SER A 23 -9.09 -7.25 -1.16
CA SER A 23 -9.41 -5.86 -1.50
C SER A 23 -10.37 -5.15 -0.52
N ARG A 24 -10.79 -5.81 0.57
CA ARG A 24 -11.73 -5.27 1.57
C ARG A 24 -11.20 -5.34 3.00
N LEU A 25 -9.90 -5.39 3.16
CA LEU A 25 -9.26 -5.37 4.46
C LEU A 25 -9.61 -4.09 5.23
N LYS A 26 -9.62 -4.19 6.55
CA LYS A 26 -9.86 -3.06 7.46
C LYS A 26 -8.86 -3.10 8.60
N PRO A 27 -8.51 -1.97 9.19
CA PRO A 27 -7.70 -1.93 10.42
C PRO A 27 -8.26 -2.87 11.48
N GLY A 28 -7.37 -3.62 12.11
CA GLY A 28 -7.69 -4.66 13.08
C GLY A 28 -7.85 -6.06 12.50
N TYR A 29 -8.03 -6.22 11.18
CA TYR A 29 -8.07 -7.55 10.57
C TYR A 29 -6.72 -8.25 10.71
N VAL A 30 -6.76 -9.58 10.72
CA VAL A 30 -5.57 -10.44 10.69
C VAL A 30 -5.62 -11.36 9.48
N LEU A 31 -4.46 -11.67 8.92
CA LEU A 31 -4.32 -12.55 7.76
C LEU A 31 -2.96 -13.25 7.81
N ASP A 32 -2.86 -14.38 7.14
CA ASP A 32 -1.60 -15.09 6.99
C ASP A 32 -1.01 -14.88 5.59
N TYR A 33 0.27 -14.59 5.55
CA TYR A 33 1.09 -14.51 4.35
C TYR A 33 2.52 -14.92 4.68
N ASP A 34 3.16 -15.69 3.80
CA ASP A 34 4.56 -16.14 3.91
C ASP A 34 4.91 -16.70 5.31
N LEU A 35 4.09 -17.65 5.79
CA LEU A 35 4.25 -18.33 7.09
C LEU A 35 4.17 -17.41 8.32
N LYS A 36 3.77 -16.15 8.15
CA LYS A 36 3.55 -15.18 9.23
C LYS A 36 2.08 -14.80 9.32
N THR A 37 1.66 -14.44 10.52
CA THR A 37 0.36 -13.77 10.74
C THR A 37 0.59 -12.28 10.85
N TRP A 38 -0.15 -11.53 10.06
CA TRP A 38 -0.09 -10.08 9.96
C TRP A 38 -1.38 -9.46 10.51
N GLN A 39 -1.26 -8.31 11.13
CA GLN A 39 -2.39 -7.48 11.49
C GLN A 39 -2.43 -6.23 10.62
N VAL A 40 -3.61 -5.90 10.10
CA VAL A 40 -3.84 -4.62 9.42
C VAL A 40 -3.83 -3.51 10.47
N SER A 41 -2.79 -2.70 10.48
CA SER A 41 -2.61 -1.59 11.43
C SER A 41 -3.20 -0.28 10.94
N ALA A 42 -3.22 -0.06 9.61
CA ALA A 42 -3.79 1.14 9.00
C ALA A 42 -4.34 0.84 7.62
N HIS A 43 -5.18 1.77 7.11
CA HIS A 43 -5.68 1.76 5.74
C HIS A 43 -5.57 3.17 5.19
N HIS A 44 -4.80 3.31 4.13
CA HIS A 44 -4.52 4.54 3.42
C HIS A 44 -5.09 4.46 2.00
N HIS A 45 -5.07 5.56 1.28
CA HIS A 45 -5.27 5.51 -0.15
C HIS A 45 -4.47 6.58 -0.87
N TYR A 46 -4.18 6.29 -2.12
CA TYR A 46 -3.61 7.20 -3.10
C TYR A 46 -4.69 7.63 -4.09
N ASP A 47 -4.59 8.85 -4.59
CA ASP A 47 -5.38 9.38 -5.70
C ASP A 47 -4.42 9.90 -6.78
N TYR A 48 -4.43 9.24 -7.91
CA TYR A 48 -3.64 9.57 -9.09
C TYR A 48 -4.57 10.15 -10.16
N ASP A 49 -4.94 11.44 -10.01
CA ASP A 49 -5.84 12.16 -10.93
C ASP A 49 -7.19 11.44 -11.14
N GLY A 50 -7.80 11.01 -10.04
CA GLY A 50 -9.08 10.32 -10.02
C GLY A 50 -9.01 8.79 -10.14
N LYS A 51 -7.81 8.21 -10.30
CA LYS A 51 -7.58 6.79 -10.14
C LYS A 51 -7.16 6.52 -8.70
N ARG A 52 -7.94 5.72 -8.00
CA ARG A 52 -7.68 5.39 -6.60
C ARG A 52 -6.93 4.07 -6.48
N SER A 53 -5.94 4.05 -5.59
CA SER A 53 -5.30 2.85 -5.08
C SER A 53 -5.44 2.80 -3.55
N ASP A 54 -5.76 1.63 -3.00
CA ASP A 54 -5.88 1.43 -1.56
C ASP A 54 -4.59 0.77 -1.03
N GLU A 55 -4.10 1.22 0.12
CA GLU A 55 -2.92 0.67 0.77
C GLU A 55 -3.23 0.27 2.21
N TRP A 56 -2.88 -0.95 2.58
CA TRP A 56 -2.95 -1.44 3.96
C TRP A 56 -1.56 -1.64 4.55
N GLU A 57 -1.34 -1.01 5.69
CA GLU A 57 -0.18 -1.30 6.51
C GLU A 57 -0.40 -2.61 7.27
N LEU A 58 0.46 -3.59 7.02
CA LEU A 58 0.45 -4.91 7.65
C LEU A 58 1.62 -5.00 8.61
N SER A 59 1.33 -5.23 9.88
CA SER A 59 2.34 -5.34 10.94
C SER A 59 2.41 -6.75 11.51
N ALA A 60 3.62 -7.25 11.70
CA ALA A 60 3.96 -8.42 12.48
C ALA A 60 4.85 -8.01 13.67
N SER A 61 5.34 -8.96 14.45
CA SER A 61 6.13 -8.67 15.66
C SER A 61 7.44 -7.92 15.38
N ASP A 62 8.01 -8.07 14.22
CA ASP A 62 9.37 -7.68 13.84
C ASP A 62 9.47 -6.84 12.57
N GLU A 63 8.38 -6.70 11.83
CA GLU A 63 8.38 -5.95 10.57
C GLU A 63 7.02 -5.36 10.21
N VAL A 64 7.07 -4.39 9.29
CA VAL A 64 5.91 -3.77 8.66
C VAL A 64 6.08 -3.90 7.15
N VAL A 65 5.00 -4.27 6.46
CA VAL A 65 4.90 -4.26 5.00
C VAL A 65 3.65 -3.51 4.58
N TYR A 66 3.59 -3.10 3.34
CA TYR A 66 2.47 -2.35 2.78
C TYR A 66 1.90 -3.16 1.62
N LEU A 67 0.60 -3.42 1.67
CA LEU A 67 -0.14 -4.09 0.61
C LEU A 67 -0.95 -3.04 -0.14
N GLU A 68 -0.55 -2.75 -1.35
CA GLU A 68 -1.28 -1.86 -2.23
C GLU A 68 -2.21 -2.66 -3.14
N CYS A 69 -3.38 -2.11 -3.43
CA CYS A 69 -4.38 -2.65 -4.35
C CYS A 69 -4.81 -1.56 -5.33
N SER A 70 -4.46 -1.71 -6.58
CA SER A 70 -4.98 -0.91 -7.69
C SER A 70 -6.05 -1.67 -8.45
N GLU A 71 -7.05 -0.95 -8.98
CA GLU A 71 -8.13 -1.49 -9.80
C GLU A 71 -8.11 -0.81 -11.18
N ASP A 72 -7.74 -1.58 -12.21
CA ASP A 72 -7.84 -1.15 -13.60
C ASP A 72 -8.71 -2.18 -14.35
N ASP A 73 -8.18 -3.13 -15.07
CA ASP A 73 -8.91 -4.25 -15.69
C ASP A 73 -9.09 -5.46 -14.74
N GLY A 74 -8.90 -5.25 -13.45
CA GLY A 74 -8.91 -6.22 -12.36
C GLY A 74 -8.15 -5.67 -11.16
N PHE A 75 -8.04 -6.47 -10.09
CA PHE A 75 -7.23 -6.10 -8.94
C PHE A 75 -5.78 -6.55 -9.15
N THR A 76 -4.86 -5.60 -9.01
CA THR A 76 -3.42 -5.87 -8.90
C THR A 76 -2.98 -5.59 -7.48
N PHE A 77 -2.28 -6.53 -6.87
CA PHE A 77 -1.75 -6.39 -5.53
C PHE A 77 -0.23 -6.31 -5.57
N THR A 78 0.33 -5.31 -4.90
CA THR A 78 1.77 -5.13 -4.74
C THR A 78 2.09 -5.12 -3.25
N LEU A 79 3.02 -5.96 -2.82
CA LEU A 79 3.49 -5.99 -1.44
C LEU A 79 4.86 -5.34 -1.35
N THR A 80 4.97 -4.26 -0.61
CA THR A 80 6.17 -3.44 -0.54
C THR A 80 6.77 -3.37 0.87
N ARG A 81 8.07 -3.07 0.92
CA ARG A 81 8.81 -2.71 2.13
C ARG A 81 9.55 -1.41 1.91
N LYS A 82 9.36 -0.48 2.82
CA LYS A 82 10.11 0.78 2.80
C LYS A 82 11.58 0.52 3.10
N ILE A 83 12.44 1.16 2.34
CA ILE A 83 13.89 1.17 2.51
C ILE A 83 14.37 2.62 2.54
N ARG A 84 15.58 2.84 3.04
CA ARG A 84 16.18 4.17 2.93
C ARG A 84 16.66 4.38 1.50
N ILE A 85 16.40 5.56 0.93
CA ILE A 85 16.86 5.89 -0.43
C ILE A 85 18.38 5.73 -0.58
N SER A 86 19.14 5.95 0.48
CA SER A 86 20.59 5.70 0.52
C SER A 86 21.00 4.24 0.39
N GLU A 87 20.07 3.29 0.55
CA GLU A 87 20.33 1.87 0.29
C GLU A 87 20.30 1.54 -1.21
N LEU A 88 19.62 2.37 -2.00
CA LEU A 88 19.67 2.31 -3.47
C LEU A 88 20.96 2.99 -3.96
N ASN A 89 21.05 4.28 -3.78
CA ASN A 89 22.19 5.12 -4.03
C ASN A 89 21.99 6.48 -3.32
N ALA A 90 22.97 6.93 -2.56
CA ALA A 90 22.89 8.19 -1.82
C ALA A 90 22.79 9.43 -2.74
N ASP A 91 23.20 9.31 -4.00
CA ASP A 91 23.22 10.43 -4.95
C ASP A 91 21.88 10.58 -5.73
N ILE A 92 20.92 9.65 -5.59
CA ILE A 92 19.64 9.73 -6.29
C ILE A 92 18.90 11.06 -6.04
N PRO A 93 18.77 11.58 -4.80
CA PRO A 93 18.12 12.86 -4.57
C PRO A 93 18.81 14.03 -5.29
N ILE A 94 20.15 14.02 -5.36
CA ILE A 94 20.92 15.03 -6.07
C ILE A 94 20.67 14.91 -7.56
N PHE A 95 20.68 13.69 -8.09
CA PHE A 95 20.42 13.40 -9.50
C PHE A 95 19.03 13.89 -9.94
N ILE A 96 17.99 13.64 -9.10
CA ILE A 96 16.63 14.13 -9.34
C ILE A 96 16.60 15.66 -9.33
N GLY A 97 17.30 16.32 -8.38
CA GLY A 97 17.38 17.76 -8.32
C GLY A 97 18.05 18.43 -9.52
N GLU A 98 18.94 17.71 -10.23
CA GLU A 98 19.64 18.21 -11.41
C GLU A 98 18.92 17.86 -12.73
N ASN A 99 18.17 16.75 -12.78
CA ASN A 99 17.60 16.18 -14.01
C ASN A 99 16.07 16.16 -14.01
N GLU A 100 15.42 16.51 -12.91
CA GLU A 100 13.95 16.46 -12.65
C GLU A 100 13.39 15.00 -12.57
N ASP A 101 14.15 14.00 -12.98
CA ASP A 101 13.83 12.57 -12.94
C ASP A 101 14.98 11.77 -12.33
N PRO A 102 14.74 10.61 -11.71
CA PRO A 102 15.80 9.68 -11.31
C PRO A 102 16.42 8.94 -12.51
N PRO A 103 17.51 8.18 -12.33
CA PRO A 103 18.09 7.37 -13.39
C PRO A 103 17.11 6.37 -14.00
N ASP A 104 17.19 6.14 -15.33
CA ASP A 104 16.35 5.14 -16.03
C ASP A 104 16.59 3.71 -15.54
N GLU A 105 17.76 3.42 -14.99
CA GLU A 105 18.11 2.11 -14.43
C GLU A 105 18.69 2.25 -13.03
N ILE A 106 18.24 1.38 -12.13
CA ILE A 106 18.76 1.29 -10.76
C ILE A 106 19.18 -0.14 -10.48
N LEU A 107 20.46 -0.32 -10.15
CA LEU A 107 21.00 -1.62 -9.69
C LEU A 107 20.93 -1.70 -8.17
N HIS A 108 20.15 -2.64 -7.64
CA HIS A 108 20.08 -2.91 -6.21
C HIS A 108 20.25 -4.39 -5.92
N LYS A 109 21.27 -4.75 -5.11
CA LYS A 109 21.58 -6.14 -4.70
C LYS A 109 21.68 -7.14 -5.86
N GLY A 110 22.20 -6.69 -7.00
CA GLY A 110 22.38 -7.53 -8.19
C GLY A 110 21.14 -7.67 -9.07
N ILE A 111 20.08 -6.94 -8.78
CA ILE A 111 18.87 -6.85 -9.60
C ILE A 111 18.86 -5.46 -10.25
N THR A 112 18.70 -5.43 -11.57
CA THR A 112 18.47 -4.19 -12.32
C THR A 112 16.98 -3.93 -12.37
N TYR A 113 16.60 -2.71 -12.03
CA TYR A 113 15.24 -2.19 -12.14
C TYR A 113 15.24 -1.11 -13.22
N GLU A 114 14.35 -1.24 -14.19
CA GLU A 114 14.17 -0.30 -15.29
C GLU A 114 12.98 0.58 -15.04
N ALA A 115 13.07 1.88 -15.36
CA ALA A 115 11.99 2.84 -15.21
C ALA A 115 10.80 2.44 -16.09
N ASP A 116 9.61 2.41 -15.50
CA ASP A 116 8.35 2.08 -16.16
C ASP A 116 7.45 3.29 -16.31
N SER A 117 7.15 3.94 -15.20
CA SER A 117 6.19 5.04 -15.17
C SER A 117 6.55 6.10 -14.12
N SER A 118 5.97 7.29 -14.29
CA SER A 118 5.96 8.32 -13.26
C SER A 118 4.57 8.92 -13.14
N SER A 119 4.20 9.30 -11.93
CA SER A 119 2.88 9.87 -11.65
C SER A 119 2.97 10.93 -10.56
N VAL A 120 2.05 11.88 -10.61
CA VAL A 120 1.78 12.82 -9.52
C VAL A 120 0.50 12.36 -8.82
N GLY A 121 0.51 12.34 -7.50
CA GLY A 121 -0.63 11.88 -6.74
C GLY A 121 -0.82 12.61 -5.43
N ARG A 122 -1.85 12.19 -4.71
CA ARG A 122 -2.13 12.60 -3.33
C ARG A 122 -2.29 11.37 -2.45
N PHE A 123 -1.62 11.38 -1.33
CA PHE A 123 -1.71 10.34 -0.32
C PHE A 123 -2.60 10.76 0.84
N PHE A 124 -3.57 9.94 1.17
CA PHE A 124 -4.52 10.17 2.27
C PHE A 124 -4.27 9.18 3.39
N LYS A 125 -3.55 9.64 4.39
CA LYS A 125 -3.24 8.81 5.56
C LYS A 125 -4.51 8.49 6.34
N ASN A 126 -4.79 7.21 6.57
CA ASN A 126 -6.02 6.70 7.19
C ASN A 126 -7.31 7.13 6.45
N GLY A 127 -7.20 7.50 5.20
CA GLY A 127 -8.32 7.98 4.41
C GLY A 127 -8.81 9.39 4.79
N GLU A 128 -8.03 10.16 5.53
CA GLU A 128 -8.41 11.45 6.10
C GLU A 128 -7.62 12.61 5.52
N GLY A 129 -8.15 13.84 5.71
CA GLY A 129 -7.46 15.08 5.37
C GLY A 129 -7.60 15.50 3.92
N THR A 130 -6.71 16.41 3.49
CA THR A 130 -6.67 17.00 2.15
C THR A 130 -5.74 16.24 1.20
N GLY A 131 -5.02 15.25 1.72
CA GLY A 131 -3.98 14.53 1.02
C GLY A 131 -2.66 15.30 0.93
N ASP A 132 -1.55 14.57 1.04
CA ASP A 132 -0.20 15.09 0.82
C ASP A 132 0.18 14.83 -0.64
N GLU A 133 0.62 15.87 -1.35
CA GLU A 133 1.06 15.75 -2.75
C GLU A 133 2.44 15.06 -2.81
N PHE A 134 2.65 14.23 -3.83
CA PHE A 134 3.92 13.56 -4.07
C PHE A 134 4.09 13.25 -5.56
N ILE A 135 5.32 12.99 -5.95
CA ILE A 135 5.69 12.41 -7.25
C ILE A 135 6.19 11.00 -6.97
N VAL A 136 5.82 10.03 -7.79
CA VAL A 136 6.34 8.67 -7.74
C VAL A 136 6.93 8.27 -9.07
N TRP A 137 8.03 7.53 -9.01
CA TRP A 137 8.66 6.84 -10.15
C TRP A 137 8.69 5.36 -9.82
N ASP A 138 8.08 4.58 -10.70
CA ASP A 138 7.97 3.13 -10.58
C ASP A 138 8.90 2.42 -11.56
N TYR A 139 9.48 1.35 -11.07
CA TYR A 139 10.43 0.52 -11.80
C TYR A 139 10.07 -0.94 -11.66
N PHE A 140 10.42 -1.73 -12.67
CA PHE A 140 10.29 -3.18 -12.65
C PHE A 140 11.63 -3.86 -12.96
N ASP A 141 11.80 -5.06 -12.44
CA ASP A 141 12.85 -5.96 -12.89
C ASP A 141 12.48 -6.60 -14.24
N GLU A 142 13.43 -7.29 -14.91
CA GLU A 142 13.20 -7.99 -16.18
C GLU A 142 12.02 -8.98 -16.13
N SER A 143 11.68 -9.50 -14.96
CA SER A 143 10.56 -10.45 -14.79
C SER A 143 9.20 -9.79 -14.67
N GLU A 144 9.14 -8.46 -14.52
CA GLU A 144 7.94 -7.67 -14.19
C GLU A 144 7.23 -8.11 -12.90
N LYS A 145 7.97 -8.78 -12.01
CA LYS A 145 7.42 -9.26 -10.73
C LYS A 145 7.92 -8.50 -9.52
N ARG A 146 9.13 -7.94 -9.62
CA ARG A 146 9.70 -7.13 -8.55
C ARG A 146 9.58 -5.67 -8.90
N THR A 147 9.20 -4.88 -7.92
CA THR A 147 9.02 -3.43 -8.07
C THR A 147 10.02 -2.68 -7.21
N LEU A 148 10.38 -1.51 -7.67
CA LEU A 148 11.05 -0.50 -6.89
C LEU A 148 10.32 0.81 -7.15
N SER A 149 9.99 1.55 -6.08
CA SER A 149 9.37 2.86 -6.22
C SER A 149 10.18 3.89 -5.47
N ILE A 150 10.27 5.09 -6.03
CA ILE A 150 10.85 6.27 -5.40
C ILE A 150 9.75 7.31 -5.32
N GLU A 151 9.51 7.84 -4.13
CA GLU A 151 8.53 8.88 -3.88
C GLU A 151 9.23 10.17 -3.43
N GLN A 152 8.86 11.29 -4.03
CA GLN A 152 9.29 12.62 -3.62
C GLN A 152 8.11 13.37 -3.02
N TRP A 153 8.22 13.73 -1.74
CA TRP A 153 7.22 14.44 -0.95
C TRP A 153 7.50 15.93 -0.82
N SER A 154 8.72 16.33 -1.02
CA SER A 154 9.21 17.72 -1.07
C SER A 154 10.60 17.73 -1.69
N ASP A 155 11.19 18.92 -1.87
CA ASP A 155 12.52 19.08 -2.48
C ASP A 155 13.63 18.24 -1.80
N ASP A 156 13.46 17.95 -0.51
CA ASP A 156 14.46 17.25 0.33
C ASP A 156 13.94 15.96 0.98
N ARG A 157 12.67 15.61 0.75
CA ARG A 157 12.06 14.42 1.35
C ARG A 157 11.74 13.36 0.31
N PHE A 158 12.53 12.29 0.34
CA PHE A 158 12.37 11.11 -0.52
C PHE A 158 12.13 9.86 0.31
N GLU A 159 11.28 8.99 -0.20
CA GLU A 159 11.06 7.63 0.31
C GLU A 159 11.33 6.64 -0.82
N ALA A 160 11.72 5.44 -0.48
CA ALA A 160 11.90 4.37 -1.45
C ALA A 160 11.29 3.08 -0.90
N SER A 161 10.79 2.26 -1.79
CA SER A 161 10.27 0.94 -1.45
C SER A 161 10.71 -0.11 -2.45
N LEU A 162 10.86 -1.34 -1.96
CA LEU A 162 11.03 -2.54 -2.76
C LEU A 162 9.82 -3.42 -2.58
N GLY A 163 9.33 -3.99 -3.66
CA GLY A 163 8.11 -4.78 -3.63
C GLY A 163 8.11 -5.95 -4.61
N GLU A 164 7.02 -6.65 -4.57
CA GLU A 164 6.70 -7.72 -5.51
C GLU A 164 5.19 -7.72 -5.80
N ILE A 165 4.84 -8.08 -7.04
CA ILE A 165 3.46 -8.37 -7.40
C ILE A 165 3.06 -9.68 -6.74
N VAL A 166 1.93 -9.66 -6.03
CA VAL A 166 1.41 -10.80 -5.29
C VAL A 166 -0.01 -11.13 -5.73
N GLU A 167 -0.38 -12.39 -5.56
CA GLU A 167 -1.70 -12.88 -5.90
C GLU A 167 -2.57 -13.05 -4.64
N ASP A 168 -3.85 -12.84 -4.74
CA ASP A 168 -4.79 -12.92 -3.62
C ASP A 168 -4.79 -14.29 -2.93
N TYR A 169 -4.58 -15.39 -3.68
CA TYR A 169 -4.52 -16.75 -3.14
C TYR A 169 -3.30 -17.02 -2.25
N GLN A 170 -2.27 -16.16 -2.28
CA GLN A 170 -1.10 -16.25 -1.40
C GLN A 170 -1.44 -15.84 0.05
N PHE A 171 -2.55 -15.14 0.22
CA PHE A 171 -3.07 -14.72 1.51
C PHE A 171 -4.16 -15.67 1.99
N SER A 172 -4.18 -15.97 3.25
CA SER A 172 -5.14 -16.91 3.82
C SER A 172 -5.58 -16.50 5.21
N ARG A 173 -6.62 -17.15 5.74
CA ARG A 173 -7.17 -16.92 7.08
C ARG A 173 -7.42 -15.43 7.37
N ILE A 174 -8.05 -14.74 6.40
CA ILE A 174 -8.43 -13.34 6.58
C ILE A 174 -9.59 -13.29 7.56
N LEU A 175 -9.36 -12.77 8.75
CA LEU A 175 -10.33 -12.72 9.83
C LEU A 175 -10.50 -11.29 10.34
N PRO A 176 -11.74 -10.84 10.61
CA PRO A 176 -11.95 -9.61 11.35
C PRO A 176 -11.27 -9.71 12.71
N GLY A 177 -10.37 -8.78 13.02
CA GLY A 177 -9.76 -8.70 14.35
C GLY A 177 -10.79 -8.26 15.39
N ALA A 178 -10.52 -8.57 16.66
CA ALA A 178 -11.28 -7.99 17.75
C ALA A 178 -11.04 -6.48 17.76
N VAL A 179 -12.10 -5.69 17.60
CA VAL A 179 -12.03 -4.24 17.82
C VAL A 179 -11.75 -4.03 19.30
N THR A 180 -10.50 -3.75 19.63
CA THR A 180 -10.17 -3.28 20.97
C THR A 180 -10.60 -1.82 21.02
N GLU A 181 -11.79 -1.55 21.53
CA GLU A 181 -12.18 -0.18 21.87
C GLU A 181 -11.11 0.39 22.80
N ALA A 182 -10.38 1.39 22.34
CA ALA A 182 -9.48 2.17 23.17
C ALA A 182 -10.33 2.83 24.27
N ARG A 183 -10.08 2.45 25.52
CA ARG A 183 -10.66 3.09 26.73
C ARG A 183 -9.93 4.38 27.04
#